data_34a5b6869016cc18f4b234bf6ede73d0
#
_entry.id   34a5b6869016cc18f4b234bf6ede73d0
#
_cell.length_a   1.000
_cell.length_b   1.000
_cell.length_c   1.000
_cell.angle_alpha   90.00
_cell.angle_beta   90.00
_cell.angle_gamma   90.00
#
_symmetry.space_group_name_H-M   'P 1'
#
loop_
_entity.id
_entity.type
_entity.pdbx_description
1 polymer ?
#
loop_
_entity_poly.entity_id
_entity_poly.type
_entity_poly.pdbx_seq_one_letter_code
_entity_poly.pdbx_strand_id
1 'polypeptide(L)'
;MTIKLNIITFFTALFLLTSCKGQTTKQQVKTDNIVKGDTVTELGSSIMVVYQDKKNVYWFGSWETGMYKYDGKTLINYTTNHGMPNNRIDEIKEDESGNIYFTSCHPTSTIVKFDGNSFTTLSPIPSNDWQLKSTDLWFRHAYQNEKVYRYDGSTLYELQLPKPPNLPNPFEIYSIYKDKKENIWFGTNPVGVCRYDGKIFEWITEEDVTEFRNEGANGVRAITEDKNGDFWFNTEYRYSVYDSTTLKSDKFYTRHESIGGLDGKKDSNLDEYLSTVRDKNNNLWFVTYRNGVWKYDGAKITHYAVQDNSKDITLFSIYKDNNDDLWLGTHENGAYKFNGTAFEKFAK
;
A
#
# COMPACT_ATOMS: atom_id res chain seq x y z
N MET A 1 70.13 -66.23 28.86
CA MET A 1 69.22 -66.79 27.85
C MET A 1 67.87 -66.84 28.47
N THR A 2 67.05 -65.81 28.26
CA THR A 2 65.82 -65.59 29.07
C THR A 2 64.61 -65.82 28.16
N ILE A 3 63.80 -66.78 28.48
CA ILE A 3 62.59 -67.21 27.81
C ILE A 3 61.45 -66.28 28.28
N LYS A 4 60.81 -65.51 27.41
CA LYS A 4 59.61 -64.75 27.70
C LYS A 4 58.38 -65.63 27.46
N LEU A 5 57.58 -65.81 28.55
CA LEU A 5 56.31 -66.46 28.49
C LEU A 5 55.19 -65.47 28.17
N ASN A 6 54.50 -65.72 27.03
CA ASN A 6 53.32 -64.90 26.62
C ASN A 6 52.07 -65.49 27.27
N ILE A 7 51.39 -64.69 28.12
CA ILE A 7 50.09 -64.99 28.64
C ILE A 7 49.04 -64.44 27.75
N ILE A 8 48.21 -65.25 27.10
CA ILE A 8 47.04 -64.88 26.31
C ILE A 8 45.85 -64.80 27.23
N THR A 9 45.32 -63.62 27.45
CA THR A 9 44.12 -63.41 28.24
C THR A 9 42.91 -63.41 27.31
N PHE A 10 42.03 -64.35 27.46
CA PHE A 10 40.74 -64.47 26.79
C PHE A 10 39.76 -63.50 27.45
N PHE A 11 39.30 -62.51 26.72
CA PHE A 11 38.16 -61.65 27.12
C PHE A 11 36.89 -62.26 26.55
N THR A 12 36.01 -62.80 27.41
CA THR A 12 34.65 -63.13 27.05
C THR A 12 33.77 -61.90 27.08
N ALA A 13 33.36 -61.40 25.89
CA ALA A 13 32.42 -60.31 25.78
C ALA A 13 30.99 -60.80 25.99
N LEU A 14 30.40 -60.36 27.08
CA LEU A 14 28.99 -60.59 27.41
C LEU A 14 28.12 -59.60 26.66
N PHE A 15 27.41 -60.04 25.63
CA PHE A 15 26.44 -59.23 24.92
C PHE A 15 25.15 -59.07 25.77
N LEU A 16 24.94 -57.91 26.36
CA LEU A 16 23.68 -57.49 26.92
C LEU A 16 22.79 -56.93 25.79
N LEU A 17 21.81 -57.70 25.39
CA LEU A 17 20.73 -57.24 24.49
C LEU A 17 19.81 -56.30 25.27
N THR A 18 20.03 -55.01 25.19
CA THR A 18 19.06 -54.00 25.63
C THR A 18 17.99 -53.83 24.54
N SER A 19 16.82 -54.33 24.83
CA SER A 19 15.61 -54.10 24.02
C SER A 19 15.26 -52.61 24.06
N CYS A 20 15.60 -51.86 22.99
CA CYS A 20 15.09 -50.53 22.77
C CYS A 20 13.61 -50.63 22.41
N LYS A 21 12.72 -50.34 23.36
CA LYS A 21 11.34 -49.97 23.03
C LYS A 21 11.34 -48.69 22.20
N GLY A 22 11.10 -48.82 20.91
CA GLY A 22 10.91 -47.69 20.05
C GLY A 22 9.77 -46.81 20.58
N GLN A 23 10.12 -45.64 21.14
CA GLN A 23 9.16 -44.55 21.30
C GLN A 23 8.76 -44.07 19.91
N THR A 24 7.59 -44.50 19.48
CA THR A 24 6.90 -43.89 18.35
C THR A 24 6.57 -42.46 18.79
N THR A 25 7.44 -41.52 18.44
CA THR A 25 7.12 -40.11 18.49
C THR A 25 5.94 -39.93 17.53
N LYS A 26 4.74 -39.80 18.04
CA LYS A 26 3.60 -39.34 17.29
C LYS A 26 4.03 -37.93 16.79
N GLN A 27 4.43 -37.84 15.52
CA GLN A 27 4.44 -36.56 14.83
C GLN A 27 3.03 -36.00 15.01
N GLN A 28 2.90 -34.99 15.84
CA GLN A 28 1.71 -34.15 15.88
C GLN A 28 1.63 -33.53 14.48
N VAL A 29 0.76 -34.07 13.67
CA VAL A 29 0.32 -33.41 12.44
C VAL A 29 -0.23 -32.08 12.92
N LYS A 30 0.53 -31.01 12.71
CA LYS A 30 0.07 -29.65 12.88
C LYS A 30 -1.09 -29.53 11.87
N THR A 31 -2.31 -29.73 12.33
CA THR A 31 -3.48 -29.33 11.56
C THR A 31 -3.34 -27.83 11.44
N ASP A 32 -2.86 -27.39 10.28
CA ASP A 32 -2.90 -25.98 9.92
C ASP A 32 -4.37 -25.59 10.01
N ASN A 33 -4.73 -24.91 11.07
CA ASN A 33 -6.08 -24.37 11.24
C ASN A 33 -6.23 -23.26 10.19
N ILE A 34 -6.78 -23.64 9.03
CA ILE A 34 -7.11 -22.68 7.97
C ILE A 34 -8.10 -21.69 8.56
N VAL A 35 -7.71 -20.42 8.55
CA VAL A 35 -8.55 -19.32 8.99
C VAL A 35 -9.79 -19.27 8.10
N LYS A 36 -10.94 -19.39 8.70
CA LYS A 36 -12.24 -19.25 8.04
C LYS A 36 -12.88 -17.96 8.52
N GLY A 37 -13.15 -17.05 7.60
CA GLY A 37 -13.95 -15.86 7.90
C GLY A 37 -15.46 -16.17 7.86
N ASP A 38 -16.25 -15.18 8.23
CA ASP A 38 -17.71 -15.27 8.18
C ASP A 38 -18.23 -14.99 6.78
N THR A 39 -19.15 -15.81 6.28
CA THR A 39 -19.89 -15.51 5.05
C THR A 39 -20.93 -14.44 5.35
N VAL A 40 -20.87 -13.33 4.61
CA VAL A 40 -21.77 -12.18 4.77
C VAL A 40 -22.48 -11.84 3.46
N THR A 41 -23.54 -11.04 3.55
CA THR A 41 -24.35 -10.65 2.40
C THR A 41 -24.02 -9.28 1.85
N GLU A 42 -23.35 -8.42 2.64
CA GLU A 42 -23.02 -7.05 2.27
C GLU A 42 -21.67 -6.60 2.86
N LEU A 43 -21.12 -5.55 2.31
CA LEU A 43 -19.95 -4.86 2.85
C LEU A 43 -20.35 -3.98 4.04
N GLY A 44 -19.44 -3.75 4.97
CA GLY A 44 -19.56 -2.71 5.98
C GLY A 44 -19.61 -1.30 5.35
N SER A 45 -20.00 -0.33 6.17
CA SER A 45 -20.18 1.06 5.72
C SER A 45 -18.86 1.76 5.39
N SER A 46 -17.82 1.54 6.18
CA SER A 46 -16.55 2.28 6.11
C SER A 46 -15.51 1.54 5.28
N ILE A 47 -15.73 1.41 3.97
CA ILE A 47 -14.80 0.77 3.04
C ILE A 47 -13.83 1.81 2.49
N MET A 48 -12.60 1.79 2.96
CA MET A 48 -11.60 2.78 2.60
C MET A 48 -10.69 2.35 1.45
N VAL A 49 -10.50 1.05 1.27
CA VAL A 49 -9.59 0.47 0.29
C VAL A 49 -10.29 -0.61 -0.51
N VAL A 50 -10.12 -0.56 -1.82
CA VAL A 50 -10.49 -1.64 -2.75
C VAL A 50 -9.23 -2.11 -3.46
N TYR A 51 -9.08 -3.41 -3.61
CA TYR A 51 -7.98 -4.04 -4.32
C TYR A 51 -8.46 -5.32 -5.01
N GLN A 52 -8.01 -5.60 -6.22
CA GLN A 52 -8.22 -6.87 -6.90
C GLN A 52 -6.89 -7.58 -7.09
N ASP A 53 -6.78 -8.81 -6.62
CA ASP A 53 -5.58 -9.61 -6.73
C ASP A 53 -5.40 -10.23 -8.15
N LYS A 54 -4.25 -10.84 -8.39
CA LYS A 54 -3.91 -11.49 -9.67
C LYS A 54 -4.83 -12.68 -10.01
N LYS A 55 -5.60 -13.17 -9.03
CA LYS A 55 -6.60 -14.24 -9.24
C LYS A 55 -8.00 -13.69 -9.46
N ASN A 56 -8.12 -12.37 -9.65
CA ASN A 56 -9.38 -11.63 -9.81
C ASN A 56 -10.31 -11.67 -8.58
N VAL A 57 -9.76 -11.92 -7.39
CA VAL A 57 -10.49 -11.82 -6.15
C VAL A 57 -10.43 -10.38 -5.66
N TYR A 58 -11.57 -9.82 -5.28
CA TYR A 58 -11.63 -8.49 -4.69
C TYR A 58 -11.41 -8.55 -3.19
N TRP A 59 -10.67 -7.59 -2.69
CA TRP A 59 -10.39 -7.35 -1.30
C TRP A 59 -10.85 -5.94 -0.94
N PHE A 60 -11.64 -5.83 0.12
CA PHE A 60 -12.13 -4.55 0.60
C PHE A 60 -11.65 -4.36 2.03
N GLY A 61 -10.94 -3.27 2.27
CA GLY A 61 -10.44 -2.89 3.58
C GLY A 61 -11.35 -1.87 4.24
N SER A 62 -11.84 -2.19 5.43
CA SER A 62 -12.64 -1.29 6.25
C SER A 62 -11.80 -0.64 7.34
N TRP A 63 -12.23 0.52 7.82
CA TRP A 63 -11.67 1.10 9.03
C TRP A 63 -12.25 0.51 10.31
N GLU A 64 -13.37 -0.20 10.24
CA GLU A 64 -14.10 -0.65 11.43
C GLU A 64 -14.40 -2.15 11.44
N THR A 65 -14.73 -2.70 10.28
CA THR A 65 -15.35 -4.02 10.16
C THR A 65 -14.40 -5.09 9.58
N GLY A 66 -13.11 -4.79 9.47
CA GLY A 66 -12.11 -5.76 9.03
C GLY A 66 -11.90 -5.79 7.52
N MET A 67 -11.50 -6.93 7.02
CA MET A 67 -11.18 -7.17 5.62
C MET A 67 -12.23 -8.09 4.99
N TYR A 68 -12.68 -7.74 3.80
CA TYR A 68 -13.60 -8.57 3.03
C TYR A 68 -12.90 -9.14 1.81
N LYS A 69 -13.21 -10.39 1.50
CA LYS A 69 -12.79 -11.12 0.31
C LYS A 69 -14.00 -11.48 -0.52
N TYR A 70 -14.00 -11.15 -1.82
CA TYR A 70 -15.10 -11.44 -2.73
C TYR A 70 -14.58 -12.10 -4.01
N ASP A 71 -15.00 -13.32 -4.29
CA ASP A 71 -14.59 -14.14 -5.44
C ASP A 71 -15.57 -14.07 -6.63
N GLY A 72 -16.50 -13.12 -6.62
CA GLY A 72 -17.57 -13.01 -7.60
C GLY A 72 -18.87 -13.75 -7.19
N LYS A 73 -18.81 -14.56 -6.14
CA LYS A 73 -19.92 -15.37 -5.63
C LYS A 73 -20.13 -15.21 -4.13
N THR A 74 -19.05 -15.38 -3.38
CA THR A 74 -19.05 -15.44 -1.92
C THR A 74 -18.32 -14.24 -1.37
N LEU A 75 -18.94 -13.55 -0.44
CA LEU A 75 -18.33 -12.47 0.33
C LEU A 75 -18.00 -13.00 1.73
N ILE A 76 -16.72 -12.96 2.07
CA ILE A 76 -16.20 -13.44 3.35
C ILE A 76 -15.61 -12.25 4.10
N ASN A 77 -15.99 -12.09 5.35
CA ASN A 77 -15.44 -11.08 6.25
C ASN A 77 -14.44 -11.69 7.23
N TYR A 78 -13.29 -11.08 7.36
CA TYR A 78 -12.25 -11.39 8.33
C TYR A 78 -12.10 -10.25 9.33
N THR A 79 -12.07 -10.61 10.61
CA THR A 79 -11.97 -9.66 11.73
C THR A 79 -10.96 -10.14 12.77
N THR A 80 -10.83 -9.42 13.86
CA THR A 80 -10.04 -9.86 15.01
C THR A 80 -10.49 -11.23 15.57
N ASN A 81 -11.76 -11.61 15.42
CA ASN A 81 -12.27 -12.92 15.80
C ASN A 81 -11.65 -14.06 14.97
N HIS A 82 -11.09 -13.73 13.82
CA HIS A 82 -10.45 -14.69 12.91
C HIS A 82 -8.92 -14.64 12.97
N GLY A 83 -8.36 -13.91 13.94
CA GLY A 83 -6.91 -13.81 14.15
C GLY A 83 -6.24 -12.61 13.50
N MET A 84 -7.01 -11.66 12.95
CA MET A 84 -6.45 -10.37 12.57
C MET A 84 -6.09 -9.56 13.83
N PRO A 85 -4.98 -8.81 13.83
CA PRO A 85 -4.59 -8.00 14.99
C PRO A 85 -5.48 -6.77 15.18
N ASN A 86 -6.13 -6.29 14.11
CA ASN A 86 -6.97 -5.11 14.10
C ASN A 86 -8.02 -5.22 12.99
N ASN A 87 -9.17 -4.58 13.17
CA ASN A 87 -10.22 -4.47 12.14
C ASN A 87 -10.02 -3.29 11.19
N ARG A 88 -9.10 -2.38 11.49
CA ARG A 88 -8.80 -1.25 10.63
C ARG A 88 -7.81 -1.64 9.54
N ILE A 89 -8.18 -1.38 8.29
CA ILE A 89 -7.33 -1.62 7.11
C ILE A 89 -7.15 -0.30 6.37
N ASP A 90 -5.89 0.13 6.24
CA ASP A 90 -5.53 1.39 5.58
C ASP A 90 -4.93 1.17 4.18
N GLU A 91 -4.37 0.00 3.90
CA GLU A 91 -3.74 -0.32 2.62
C GLU A 91 -3.74 -1.84 2.38
N ILE A 92 -3.87 -2.26 1.13
CA ILE A 92 -3.81 -3.67 0.71
C ILE A 92 -2.82 -3.79 -0.45
N LYS A 93 -1.94 -4.77 -0.40
CA LYS A 93 -0.98 -5.12 -1.47
C LYS A 93 -0.85 -6.62 -1.64
N GLU A 94 -0.31 -7.04 -2.77
CA GLU A 94 -0.04 -8.44 -3.11
C GLU A 94 1.41 -8.62 -3.51
N ASP A 95 2.06 -9.70 -3.05
CA ASP A 95 3.40 -10.08 -3.50
C ASP A 95 3.34 -10.94 -4.79
N GLU A 96 4.52 -11.29 -5.31
CA GLU A 96 4.62 -12.14 -6.51
C GLU A 96 4.05 -13.55 -6.30
N SER A 97 4.04 -14.03 -5.08
CA SER A 97 3.52 -15.35 -4.70
C SER A 97 2.00 -15.38 -4.49
N GLY A 98 1.34 -14.21 -4.55
CA GLY A 98 -0.11 -14.07 -4.34
C GLY A 98 -0.50 -14.02 -2.87
N ASN A 99 0.43 -13.72 -1.96
CA ASN A 99 0.07 -13.41 -0.59
C ASN A 99 -0.44 -11.98 -0.50
N ILE A 100 -1.46 -11.77 0.31
CA ILE A 100 -2.06 -10.46 0.55
C ILE A 100 -1.44 -9.84 1.80
N TYR A 101 -1.02 -8.60 1.68
CA TYR A 101 -0.52 -7.78 2.77
C TYR A 101 -1.46 -6.63 3.01
N PHE A 102 -1.74 -6.37 4.27
CA PHE A 102 -2.53 -5.21 4.64
C PHE A 102 -1.94 -4.50 5.84
N THR A 103 -2.17 -3.20 5.89
CA THR A 103 -1.68 -2.36 6.97
C THR A 103 -2.82 -1.83 7.82
N SER A 104 -2.52 -1.64 9.11
CA SER A 104 -3.28 -0.80 10.01
C SER A 104 -2.34 0.26 10.55
N CYS A 105 -2.67 1.53 10.35
CA CYS A 105 -1.83 2.64 10.79
C CYS A 105 -2.27 3.26 12.13
N HIS A 106 -3.25 2.66 12.80
CA HIS A 106 -3.76 3.20 14.07
C HIS A 106 -4.22 2.07 15.01
N PRO A 107 -3.91 2.10 16.29
CA PRO A 107 -3.07 3.07 17.01
C PRO A 107 -1.58 2.92 16.76
N THR A 108 -1.14 1.79 16.22
CA THR A 108 0.25 1.50 15.86
C THR A 108 0.33 0.92 14.46
N SER A 109 1.40 1.19 13.76
CA SER A 109 1.64 0.58 12.45
C SER A 109 1.79 -0.92 12.59
N THR A 110 0.95 -1.64 11.86
CA THR A 110 0.98 -3.10 11.81
C THR A 110 0.86 -3.54 10.36
N ILE A 111 1.77 -4.40 9.93
CA ILE A 111 1.70 -5.04 8.61
C ILE A 111 1.42 -6.51 8.82
N VAL A 112 0.40 -7.01 8.17
CA VAL A 112 -0.06 -8.39 8.29
C VAL A 112 -0.03 -9.05 6.92
N LYS A 113 0.56 -10.23 6.86
CA LYS A 113 0.53 -11.12 5.71
C LYS A 113 -0.62 -12.11 5.88
N PHE A 114 -1.40 -12.29 4.82
CA PHE A 114 -2.35 -13.38 4.66
C PHE A 114 -1.92 -14.28 3.51
N ASP A 115 -1.59 -15.53 3.79
CA ASP A 115 -1.11 -16.53 2.82
C ASP A 115 -2.23 -17.40 2.24
N GLY A 116 -3.48 -17.05 2.53
CA GLY A 116 -4.67 -17.82 2.17
C GLY A 116 -5.14 -18.76 3.28
N ASN A 117 -4.30 -19.05 4.29
CA ASN A 117 -4.60 -19.96 5.40
C ASN A 117 -4.49 -19.29 6.76
N SER A 118 -3.58 -18.35 6.92
CA SER A 118 -3.27 -17.74 8.22
C SER A 118 -2.87 -16.28 8.10
N PHE A 119 -3.10 -15.53 9.19
CA PHE A 119 -2.58 -14.18 9.35
C PHE A 119 -1.27 -14.21 10.13
N THR A 120 -0.26 -13.53 9.62
CA THR A 120 1.03 -13.38 10.27
C THR A 120 1.39 -11.90 10.35
N THR A 121 1.53 -11.38 11.56
CA THR A 121 2.04 -10.03 11.78
C THR A 121 3.53 -10.00 11.55
N LEU A 122 4.00 -9.09 10.71
CA LEU A 122 5.41 -8.87 10.44
C LEU A 122 6.03 -7.95 11.49
N SER A 123 7.23 -8.29 11.92
CA SER A 123 8.02 -7.47 12.84
C SER A 123 9.08 -6.69 12.07
N PRO A 124 9.05 -5.35 12.09
CA PRO A 124 10.03 -4.55 11.37
C PRO A 124 11.39 -4.55 12.07
N ILE A 125 12.45 -4.47 11.27
CA ILE A 125 13.83 -4.30 11.71
C ILE A 125 14.30 -2.90 11.30
N PRO A 126 14.72 -2.03 12.25
CA PRO A 126 15.32 -0.75 11.92
C PRO A 126 16.53 -0.92 10.99
N SER A 127 16.58 -0.15 9.93
CA SER A 127 17.62 -0.24 8.91
C SER A 127 17.91 1.12 8.26
N ASN A 128 19.12 1.25 7.74
CA ASN A 128 19.51 2.36 6.86
C ASN A 128 19.84 1.84 5.44
N ASP A 129 19.52 0.59 5.16
CA ASP A 129 19.78 -0.06 3.88
C ASP A 129 18.65 0.22 2.89
N TRP A 130 18.78 1.32 2.17
CA TRP A 130 17.88 1.76 1.13
C TRP A 130 18.17 1.03 -0.19
N GLN A 131 17.77 -0.24 -0.27
CA GLN A 131 17.77 -0.97 -1.54
C GLN A 131 16.46 -0.75 -2.29
N LEU A 132 16.52 -0.81 -3.61
CA LEU A 132 15.37 -0.71 -4.50
C LEU A 132 15.35 -1.91 -5.43
N LYS A 133 14.37 -2.81 -5.22
CA LYS A 133 14.10 -3.96 -6.08
C LYS A 133 12.68 -3.87 -6.61
N SER A 134 12.46 -4.34 -7.82
CA SER A 134 11.15 -4.28 -8.47
C SER A 134 10.06 -5.04 -7.69
N THR A 135 10.46 -6.07 -6.95
CA THR A 135 9.56 -6.93 -6.16
C THR A 135 9.28 -6.43 -4.75
N ASP A 136 9.99 -5.39 -4.29
CA ASP A 136 9.82 -4.85 -2.94
C ASP A 136 8.42 -4.24 -2.77
N LEU A 137 7.79 -4.54 -1.64
CA LEU A 137 6.57 -3.87 -1.22
C LEU A 137 6.91 -2.74 -0.25
N TRP A 138 6.33 -1.58 -0.50
CA TRP A 138 6.53 -0.40 0.31
C TRP A 138 5.25 -0.03 1.02
N PHE A 139 5.31 0.27 2.33
CA PHE A 139 4.14 0.61 3.13
C PHE A 139 4.40 1.89 3.92
N ARG A 140 3.35 2.67 4.12
CA ARG A 140 3.41 3.83 4.99
C ARG A 140 3.52 3.41 6.45
N HIS A 141 4.21 4.22 7.23
CA HIS A 141 4.15 4.13 8.69
C HIS A 141 2.89 4.84 9.22
N ALA A 142 2.57 4.65 10.51
CA ALA A 142 1.50 5.37 11.18
C ALA A 142 1.73 6.89 11.18
N TYR A 143 0.66 7.64 11.44
CA TYR A 143 0.66 9.09 11.49
C TYR A 143 1.83 9.70 12.28
N GLN A 144 2.24 10.91 11.87
CA GLN A 144 3.32 11.71 12.47
C GLN A 144 4.67 11.00 12.45
N ASN A 145 4.96 10.29 11.39
CA ASN A 145 6.19 9.54 11.29
C ASN A 145 6.87 9.70 9.93
N GLU A 146 8.15 10.01 9.98
CA GLU A 146 9.05 10.19 8.83
C GLU A 146 9.59 8.87 8.30
N LYS A 147 8.98 7.75 8.68
CA LYS A 147 9.44 6.41 8.35
C LYS A 147 8.55 5.72 7.34
N VAL A 148 9.13 4.76 6.64
CA VAL A 148 8.45 3.84 5.73
C VAL A 148 8.88 2.41 6.04
N TYR A 149 8.07 1.47 5.60
CA TYR A 149 8.44 0.08 5.60
C TYR A 149 8.73 -0.41 4.18
N ARG A 150 9.81 -1.17 4.05
CA ARG A 150 10.15 -1.93 2.85
C ARG A 150 10.18 -3.42 3.17
N TYR A 151 9.42 -4.20 2.45
CA TYR A 151 9.41 -5.65 2.56
C TYR A 151 10.03 -6.27 1.31
N ASP A 152 11.09 -7.07 1.47
CA ASP A 152 11.86 -7.65 0.37
C ASP A 152 11.45 -9.09 0.01
N GLY A 153 10.29 -9.53 0.51
CA GLY A 153 9.79 -10.90 0.37
C GLY A 153 10.13 -11.80 1.56
N SER A 154 11.07 -11.40 2.41
CA SER A 154 11.49 -12.15 3.63
C SER A 154 11.51 -11.29 4.88
N THR A 155 12.02 -10.09 4.79
CA THR A 155 12.28 -9.19 5.91
C THR A 155 11.57 -7.86 5.72
N LEU A 156 10.94 -7.38 6.79
CA LEU A 156 10.34 -6.05 6.86
C LEU A 156 11.35 -5.08 7.48
N TYR A 157 11.80 -4.12 6.68
CA TYR A 157 12.71 -3.06 7.11
C TYR A 157 11.94 -1.80 7.48
N GLU A 158 12.28 -1.18 8.60
CA GLU A 158 11.85 0.17 8.95
C GLU A 158 12.95 1.16 8.55
N LEU A 159 12.64 2.09 7.66
CA LEU A 159 13.58 3.03 7.06
C LEU A 159 13.18 4.47 7.39
N GLN A 160 14.14 5.27 7.87
CA GLN A 160 13.96 6.70 8.12
C GLN A 160 14.17 7.47 6.81
N LEU A 161 13.13 8.17 6.31
CA LEU A 161 13.26 8.98 5.10
C LEU A 161 14.20 10.17 5.35
N PRO A 162 15.30 10.32 4.60
CA PRO A 162 16.19 11.47 4.73
C PRO A 162 15.47 12.74 4.31
N LYS A 163 15.56 13.79 5.11
CA LYS A 163 14.98 15.08 4.79
C LYS A 163 16.03 16.10 4.37
N PRO A 164 15.66 17.09 3.56
CA PRO A 164 16.54 18.21 3.28
C PRO A 164 16.87 19.01 4.53
N PRO A 165 18.04 19.64 4.60
CA PRO A 165 18.38 20.58 5.65
C PRO A 165 17.35 21.73 5.72
N ASN A 166 17.13 22.27 6.94
CA ASN A 166 16.32 23.46 7.21
C ASN A 166 14.79 23.31 6.96
N LEU A 167 14.29 22.11 6.76
CA LEU A 167 12.85 21.89 6.67
C LEU A 167 12.24 21.53 8.04
N PRO A 168 10.92 21.79 8.24
CA PRO A 168 10.25 21.56 9.51
C PRO A 168 10.29 20.10 9.97
N ASN A 169 10.20 19.90 11.25
CA ASN A 169 10.03 18.60 11.91
C ASN A 169 8.84 18.68 12.86
N PRO A 170 8.09 17.59 13.05
CA PRO A 170 8.10 16.38 12.24
C PRO A 170 7.38 16.57 10.90
N PHE A 171 7.56 15.65 9.97
CA PHE A 171 6.72 15.54 8.77
C PHE A 171 6.06 14.15 8.71
N GLU A 172 5.03 14.01 7.90
CA GLU A 172 4.33 12.75 7.70
C GLU A 172 4.45 12.28 6.25
N ILE A 173 4.45 10.97 6.05
CA ILE A 173 4.40 10.38 4.73
C ILE A 173 2.95 10.00 4.43
N TYR A 174 2.35 10.71 3.47
CA TYR A 174 0.94 10.55 3.10
C TYR A 174 0.73 9.57 1.96
N SER A 175 1.68 9.47 1.04
CA SER A 175 1.57 8.58 -0.12
C SER A 175 2.92 7.98 -0.50
N ILE A 176 2.85 6.80 -1.09
CA ILE A 176 3.99 6.12 -1.72
C ILE A 176 3.55 5.73 -3.12
N TYR A 177 4.31 6.12 -4.12
CA TYR A 177 4.04 5.83 -5.52
C TYR A 177 5.28 5.25 -6.18
N LYS A 178 5.11 4.18 -6.96
CA LYS A 178 6.16 3.59 -7.78
C LYS A 178 5.93 4.00 -9.22
N ASP A 179 6.88 4.71 -9.81
CA ASP A 179 6.77 5.19 -11.17
C ASP A 179 7.14 4.12 -12.22
N LYS A 180 6.96 4.44 -13.49
CA LYS A 180 7.27 3.52 -14.60
C LYS A 180 8.75 3.21 -14.76
N LYS A 181 9.64 4.01 -14.17
CA LYS A 181 11.09 3.80 -14.13
C LYS A 181 11.53 3.05 -12.88
N GLU A 182 10.59 2.54 -12.09
CA GLU A 182 10.80 1.83 -10.82
C GLU A 182 11.26 2.73 -9.65
N ASN A 183 11.34 4.06 -9.81
CA ASN A 183 11.63 4.96 -8.71
C ASN A 183 10.49 4.97 -7.70
N ILE A 184 10.81 5.18 -6.44
CA ILE A 184 9.80 5.35 -5.38
C ILE A 184 9.67 6.82 -5.04
N TRP A 185 8.42 7.26 -5.01
CA TRP A 185 8.04 8.62 -4.65
C TRP A 185 7.31 8.62 -3.33
N PHE A 186 7.66 9.55 -2.47
CA PHE A 186 7.06 9.76 -1.16
C PHE A 186 6.39 11.14 -1.14
N GLY A 187 5.08 11.16 -1.11
CA GLY A 187 4.32 12.38 -0.86
C GLY A 187 4.26 12.65 0.62
N THR A 188 4.61 13.86 1.04
CA THR A 188 4.73 14.22 2.46
C THR A 188 3.86 15.41 2.83
N ASN A 189 3.77 15.68 4.12
CA ASN A 189 3.15 16.83 4.72
C ASN A 189 4.03 17.34 5.88
N PRO A 190 4.49 18.59 5.91
CA PRO A 190 4.34 19.68 4.93
C PRO A 190 5.56 19.87 4.00
N VAL A 191 6.43 18.86 3.82
CA VAL A 191 7.78 19.07 3.24
C VAL A 191 7.78 19.06 1.70
N GLY A 192 6.77 18.44 1.05
CA GLY A 192 6.70 18.29 -0.39
C GLY A 192 6.80 16.84 -0.85
N VAL A 193 7.55 16.56 -1.91
CA VAL A 193 7.65 15.24 -2.52
C VAL A 193 9.10 14.80 -2.64
N CYS A 194 9.40 13.58 -2.23
CA CYS A 194 10.72 12.97 -2.36
C CYS A 194 10.71 11.86 -3.42
N ARG A 195 11.68 11.89 -4.35
CA ARG A 195 11.98 10.78 -5.25
C ARG A 195 13.21 10.03 -4.76
N TYR A 196 13.16 8.70 -4.79
CA TYR A 196 14.30 7.82 -4.59
C TYR A 196 14.49 6.91 -5.81
N ASP A 197 15.64 7.00 -6.46
CA ASP A 197 15.98 6.26 -7.69
C ASP A 197 16.82 4.99 -7.42
N GLY A 198 16.96 4.61 -6.16
CA GLY A 198 17.83 3.50 -5.73
C GLY A 198 19.24 3.95 -5.34
N LYS A 199 19.59 5.24 -5.50
CA LYS A 199 20.92 5.80 -5.20
C LYS A 199 20.83 7.10 -4.42
N ILE A 200 20.01 8.02 -4.86
CA ILE A 200 19.89 9.37 -4.29
C ILE A 200 18.44 9.71 -3.97
N PHE A 201 18.27 10.62 -3.01
CA PHE A 201 17.01 11.24 -2.65
C PHE A 201 16.96 12.66 -3.22
N GLU A 202 15.91 12.95 -3.96
CA GLU A 202 15.70 14.26 -4.57
C GLU A 202 14.34 14.81 -4.15
N TRP A 203 14.31 16.09 -3.82
CA TRP A 203 13.12 16.73 -3.28
C TRP A 203 12.57 17.81 -4.19
N ILE A 204 11.25 17.79 -4.38
CA ILE A 204 10.45 18.92 -4.81
C ILE A 204 9.83 19.46 -3.53
N THR A 205 10.31 20.61 -3.05
CA THR A 205 9.88 21.15 -1.77
C THR A 205 8.48 21.73 -1.83
N GLU A 206 7.83 21.90 -0.68
CA GLU A 206 6.48 22.47 -0.62
C GLU A 206 6.34 23.79 -1.41
N GLU A 207 7.39 24.62 -1.41
CA GLU A 207 7.43 25.88 -2.14
C GLU A 207 7.22 25.74 -3.65
N ASP A 208 7.67 24.63 -4.23
CA ASP A 208 7.50 24.30 -5.63
C ASP A 208 6.25 23.44 -5.88
N VAL A 209 5.63 22.87 -4.82
CA VAL A 209 4.46 22.00 -4.94
C VAL A 209 3.16 22.81 -4.89
N THR A 210 3.06 23.84 -4.05
CA THR A 210 1.83 24.60 -3.88
C THR A 210 2.10 26.07 -3.57
N GLU A 211 1.18 26.95 -3.93
CA GLU A 211 1.16 28.35 -3.50
C GLU A 211 0.37 28.57 -2.22
N PHE A 212 -0.43 27.59 -1.76
CA PHE A 212 -1.30 27.67 -0.59
C PHE A 212 -0.55 27.40 0.73
N ARG A 213 0.50 28.16 1.00
CA ARG A 213 1.41 27.94 2.14
C ARG A 213 0.83 28.23 3.52
N ASN A 214 -0.31 28.92 3.62
CA ASN A 214 -0.81 29.49 4.86
C ASN A 214 -2.13 28.91 5.38
N GLU A 215 -2.76 27.98 4.68
CA GLU A 215 -4.11 27.50 5.00
C GLU A 215 -4.17 26.07 5.58
N GLY A 216 -3.08 25.61 6.14
CA GLY A 216 -2.98 24.23 6.62
C GLY A 216 -2.24 23.38 5.58
N ALA A 217 -1.32 22.59 6.08
CA ALA A 217 -0.41 21.83 5.24
C ALA A 217 -1.19 20.85 4.33
N ASN A 218 -1.33 21.20 3.09
CA ASN A 218 -1.90 20.36 2.05
C ASN A 218 -0.86 19.31 1.66
N GLY A 219 -0.77 18.24 2.44
CA GLY A 219 0.16 17.15 2.17
C GLY A 219 -0.14 16.47 0.83
N VAL A 220 0.89 15.99 0.17
CA VAL A 220 0.77 15.24 -1.08
C VAL A 220 0.20 13.86 -0.81
N ARG A 221 -1.12 13.74 -0.95
CA ARG A 221 -1.89 12.54 -0.62
C ARG A 221 -1.91 11.50 -1.74
N ALA A 222 -1.72 11.93 -2.98
CA ALA A 222 -1.64 11.04 -4.13
C ALA A 222 -0.68 11.59 -5.19
N ILE A 223 -0.03 10.69 -5.89
CA ILE A 223 0.93 10.96 -6.96
C ILE A 223 0.49 10.19 -8.19
N THR A 224 0.51 10.81 -9.36
CA THR A 224 0.23 10.13 -10.62
C THR A 224 1.06 10.71 -11.76
N GLU A 225 1.24 9.92 -12.82
CA GLU A 225 1.81 10.35 -14.08
C GLU A 225 0.72 10.44 -15.13
N ASP A 226 0.72 11.49 -15.94
CA ASP A 226 -0.15 11.59 -17.10
C ASP A 226 0.39 10.78 -18.30
N LYS A 227 -0.30 10.92 -19.45
CA LYS A 227 0.08 10.25 -20.71
C LYS A 227 1.42 10.71 -21.28
N ASN A 228 1.86 11.92 -20.94
CA ASN A 228 3.11 12.49 -21.40
C ASN A 228 4.29 12.12 -20.49
N GLY A 229 4.01 11.52 -19.31
CA GLY A 229 4.98 11.21 -18.29
C GLY A 229 5.23 12.36 -17.31
N ASP A 230 4.42 13.40 -17.36
CA ASP A 230 4.47 14.46 -16.37
C ASP A 230 3.80 14.03 -15.07
N PHE A 231 4.38 14.40 -13.94
CA PHE A 231 3.87 14.09 -12.62
C PHE A 231 2.88 15.14 -12.13
N TRP A 232 1.89 14.66 -11.39
CA TRP A 232 0.86 15.45 -10.73
C TRP A 232 0.87 15.13 -9.24
N PHE A 233 1.09 16.13 -8.42
CA PHE A 233 1.06 16.04 -6.96
C PHE A 233 -0.17 16.74 -6.37
N ASN A 234 -0.69 17.68 -7.12
CA ASN A 234 -1.95 18.37 -6.97
C ASN A 234 -2.46 18.78 -8.38
N THR A 235 -3.45 19.61 -8.47
CA THR A 235 -4.01 20.05 -9.75
C THR A 235 -3.47 21.41 -10.24
N GLU A 236 -2.66 22.08 -9.42
CA GLU A 236 -2.10 23.40 -9.77
C GLU A 236 -1.00 23.30 -10.81
N TYR A 237 -0.10 22.31 -10.65
CA TYR A 237 1.11 22.17 -11.45
C TYR A 237 1.32 20.77 -11.98
N ARG A 238 2.00 20.69 -13.11
CA ARG A 238 2.58 19.47 -13.65
C ARG A 238 4.10 19.56 -13.58
N TYR A 239 4.76 18.44 -13.49
CA TYR A 239 6.21 18.36 -13.33
C TYR A 239 6.80 17.41 -14.36
N SER A 240 7.57 17.95 -15.32
CA SER A 240 8.45 17.12 -16.14
C SER A 240 9.69 16.78 -15.30
N VAL A 241 9.97 15.50 -15.13
CA VAL A 241 11.04 15.00 -14.27
C VAL A 241 12.15 14.39 -15.10
N TYR A 242 13.39 14.75 -14.79
CA TYR A 242 14.59 14.34 -15.52
C TYR A 242 15.49 13.48 -14.66
N ASP A 243 16.39 12.72 -15.28
CA ASP A 243 17.46 12.03 -14.55
C ASP A 243 18.58 13.02 -14.22
N SER A 244 18.98 13.10 -12.97
CA SER A 244 19.96 14.06 -12.45
C SER A 244 21.30 14.02 -13.18
N THR A 245 21.67 12.86 -13.76
CA THR A 245 22.90 12.68 -14.55
C THR A 245 22.88 13.41 -15.89
N THR A 246 21.72 13.85 -16.38
CA THR A 246 21.55 14.48 -17.70
C THR A 246 21.39 15.98 -17.64
N LEU A 247 21.33 16.57 -16.43
CA LEU A 247 20.95 17.96 -16.25
C LEU A 247 22.12 18.93 -16.18
N LYS A 248 21.94 20.07 -16.85
CA LYS A 248 22.76 21.28 -16.68
C LYS A 248 22.19 22.24 -15.61
N SER A 249 21.08 21.88 -14.94
CA SER A 249 20.40 22.70 -13.94
C SER A 249 20.44 22.07 -12.57
N ASP A 250 20.36 22.87 -11.52
CA ASP A 250 20.33 22.43 -10.13
C ASP A 250 19.02 21.71 -9.74
N LYS A 251 17.97 21.80 -10.56
CA LYS A 251 16.68 21.14 -10.35
C LYS A 251 16.50 19.98 -11.33
N PHE A 252 16.11 18.81 -10.81
CA PHE A 252 15.82 17.61 -11.59
C PHE A 252 14.42 17.60 -12.22
N TYR A 253 13.70 18.70 -12.14
CA TYR A 253 12.34 18.88 -12.67
C TYR A 253 12.14 20.27 -13.29
N THR A 254 11.14 20.35 -14.14
CA THR A 254 10.54 21.61 -14.60
C THR A 254 9.08 21.64 -14.17
N ARG A 255 8.69 22.69 -13.44
CA ARG A 255 7.30 22.94 -13.06
C ARG A 255 6.58 23.65 -14.20
N HIS A 256 5.42 23.15 -14.57
CA HIS A 256 4.52 23.76 -15.55
C HIS A 256 3.21 24.12 -14.87
N GLU A 257 2.68 25.28 -15.16
CA GLU A 257 1.34 25.59 -14.72
C GLU A 257 0.37 24.58 -15.33
N SER A 258 -0.44 23.98 -14.51
CA SER A 258 -1.56 23.18 -14.98
C SER A 258 -2.60 24.13 -15.55
N ILE A 259 -3.35 23.70 -16.54
CA ILE A 259 -4.32 24.51 -17.27
C ILE A 259 -5.39 25.00 -16.28
N GLY A 260 -5.12 26.14 -15.64
CA GLY A 260 -6.03 26.97 -14.86
C GLY A 260 -6.97 26.24 -13.93
N GLY A 261 -6.47 25.53 -12.88
CA GLY A 261 -7.30 24.73 -11.97
C GLY A 261 -8.14 23.70 -12.73
N LEU A 262 -7.59 23.11 -13.80
CA LEU A 262 -8.17 22.14 -14.73
C LEU A 262 -9.42 22.61 -15.52
N ASP A 263 -10.17 23.61 -15.10
CA ASP A 263 -11.35 24.11 -15.80
C ASP A 263 -11.39 25.65 -15.92
N GLY A 264 -10.32 26.34 -15.50
CA GLY A 264 -10.27 27.79 -15.44
C GLY A 264 -11.08 28.41 -14.31
N LYS A 265 -11.64 27.59 -13.39
CA LYS A 265 -12.35 28.05 -12.21
C LYS A 265 -11.46 27.94 -10.99
N LYS A 266 -11.05 29.07 -10.45
CA LYS A 266 -10.30 29.13 -9.17
C LYS A 266 -11.07 28.57 -7.98
N ASP A 267 -12.35 28.29 -8.14
CA ASP A 267 -13.25 27.80 -7.07
C ASP A 267 -13.54 26.29 -7.15
N SER A 268 -12.92 25.55 -8.08
CA SER A 268 -13.02 24.10 -8.06
C SER A 268 -12.12 23.55 -6.96
N ASN A 269 -12.69 22.89 -5.96
CA ASN A 269 -11.95 22.18 -4.88
C ASN A 269 -11.17 20.96 -5.42
N LEU A 270 -10.55 21.08 -6.59
CA LEU A 270 -9.69 20.07 -7.19
C LEU A 270 -8.26 20.13 -6.65
N ASP A 271 -7.91 21.18 -5.95
CA ASP A 271 -6.56 21.37 -5.41
C ASP A 271 -6.20 20.28 -4.41
N GLU A 272 -7.22 19.71 -3.73
CA GLU A 272 -7.06 18.66 -2.72
C GLU A 272 -7.72 17.35 -3.17
N TYR A 273 -7.05 16.57 -3.96
CA TYR A 273 -7.49 15.21 -4.19
C TYR A 273 -6.78 14.22 -3.27
N LEU A 274 -7.54 13.22 -2.82
CA LEU A 274 -7.06 12.20 -1.88
C LEU A 274 -6.46 10.99 -2.57
N SER A 275 -6.97 10.70 -3.76
CA SER A 275 -6.61 9.49 -4.49
C SER A 275 -6.77 9.72 -5.99
N THR A 276 -5.97 9.05 -6.78
CA THR A 276 -5.99 9.16 -8.25
C THR A 276 -5.66 7.84 -8.91
N VAL A 277 -6.24 7.62 -10.08
CA VAL A 277 -5.85 6.52 -10.98
C VAL A 277 -5.83 7.00 -12.42
N ARG A 278 -5.13 6.26 -13.27
CA ARG A 278 -5.15 6.44 -14.71
C ARG A 278 -5.84 5.24 -15.36
N ASP A 279 -6.89 5.50 -16.16
CA ASP A 279 -7.61 4.46 -16.90
C ASP A 279 -6.84 4.01 -18.16
N LYS A 280 -7.34 2.97 -18.84
CA LYS A 280 -6.74 2.43 -20.09
C LYS A 280 -6.70 3.43 -21.24
N ASN A 281 -7.54 4.46 -21.21
CA ASN A 281 -7.57 5.53 -22.22
C ASN A 281 -6.62 6.68 -21.85
N ASN A 282 -5.82 6.50 -20.80
CA ASN A 282 -4.93 7.51 -20.21
C ASN A 282 -5.63 8.74 -19.62
N ASN A 283 -6.91 8.65 -19.30
CA ASN A 283 -7.56 9.69 -18.54
C ASN A 283 -7.12 9.61 -17.07
N LEU A 284 -6.95 10.75 -16.44
CA LEU A 284 -6.72 10.86 -15.01
C LEU A 284 -8.06 10.98 -14.28
N TRP A 285 -8.23 10.24 -13.21
CA TRP A 285 -9.38 10.30 -12.35
C TRP A 285 -8.93 10.71 -10.95
N PHE A 286 -9.59 11.74 -10.40
CA PHE A 286 -9.26 12.34 -9.11
C PHE A 286 -10.45 12.20 -8.18
N VAL A 287 -10.20 11.77 -6.96
CA VAL A 287 -11.21 11.71 -5.90
C VAL A 287 -10.97 12.82 -4.90
N THR A 288 -11.96 13.62 -4.68
CA THR A 288 -11.99 14.64 -3.63
C THR A 288 -12.78 14.15 -2.43
N TYR A 289 -12.58 14.74 -1.26
CA TYR A 289 -13.21 14.26 -0.03
C TYR A 289 -14.74 14.38 -0.07
N ARG A 290 -15.28 15.49 -0.58
CA ARG A 290 -16.73 15.79 -0.58
C ARG A 290 -17.26 16.33 -1.90
N ASN A 291 -16.42 16.47 -2.91
CA ASN A 291 -16.81 17.05 -4.18
C ASN A 291 -16.74 16.03 -5.33
N GLY A 292 -17.11 14.79 -5.05
CA GLY A 292 -17.21 13.72 -6.04
C GLY A 292 -15.90 13.33 -6.70
N VAL A 293 -16.03 12.84 -7.93
CA VAL A 293 -14.94 12.34 -8.76
C VAL A 293 -14.79 13.22 -10.00
N TRP A 294 -13.55 13.50 -10.37
CA TRP A 294 -13.23 14.31 -11.53
C TRP A 294 -12.39 13.52 -12.51
N LYS A 295 -12.74 13.60 -13.79
CA LYS A 295 -12.02 12.95 -14.88
C LYS A 295 -11.39 14.00 -15.77
N TYR A 296 -10.09 13.87 -16.04
CA TYR A 296 -9.34 14.68 -17.00
C TYR A 296 -8.86 13.82 -18.17
N ASP A 297 -9.26 14.16 -19.41
CA ASP A 297 -8.92 13.40 -20.62
C ASP A 297 -7.70 13.97 -21.36
N GLY A 298 -7.06 14.99 -20.79
CA GLY A 298 -5.96 15.74 -21.38
C GLY A 298 -6.37 17.04 -22.03
N ALA A 299 -7.68 17.34 -22.14
CA ALA A 299 -8.23 18.57 -22.70
C ALA A 299 -9.41 19.10 -21.88
N LYS A 300 -10.30 18.21 -21.45
CA LYS A 300 -11.54 18.54 -20.75
C LYS A 300 -11.59 17.85 -19.41
N ILE A 301 -12.19 18.54 -18.44
CA ILE A 301 -12.54 17.97 -17.16
C ILE A 301 -14.04 17.66 -17.09
N THR A 302 -14.39 16.53 -16.49
CA THR A 302 -15.76 16.08 -16.28
C THR A 302 -15.96 15.72 -14.82
N HIS A 303 -16.99 16.28 -14.20
CA HIS A 303 -17.36 16.01 -12.82
C HIS A 303 -18.41 14.91 -12.74
N TYR A 304 -18.26 14.02 -11.77
CA TYR A 304 -19.20 12.97 -11.42
C TYR A 304 -19.57 13.13 -9.94
N ALA A 305 -20.78 13.62 -9.67
CA ALA A 305 -21.33 13.60 -8.32
C ALA A 305 -21.53 12.17 -7.86
N VAL A 306 -21.17 11.87 -6.61
CA VAL A 306 -21.38 10.56 -6.01
C VAL A 306 -22.27 10.73 -4.80
N GLN A 307 -23.49 10.22 -4.89
CA GLN A 307 -24.54 10.50 -3.93
C GLN A 307 -25.22 9.23 -3.42
N ASP A 308 -25.68 9.27 -2.19
CA ASP A 308 -26.61 8.32 -1.62
C ASP A 308 -27.86 9.08 -1.15
N ASN A 309 -29.05 8.69 -1.64
CA ASN A 309 -30.31 9.38 -1.36
C ASN A 309 -30.24 10.90 -1.56
N SER A 310 -29.63 11.35 -2.67
CA SER A 310 -29.43 12.77 -3.06
C SER A 310 -28.54 13.58 -2.10
N LYS A 311 -27.74 12.91 -1.29
CA LYS A 311 -26.71 13.53 -0.44
C LYS A 311 -25.33 13.13 -0.93
N ASP A 312 -24.45 14.09 -1.05
CA ASP A 312 -23.04 13.83 -1.36
C ASP A 312 -22.41 12.97 -0.27
N ILE A 313 -21.68 11.96 -0.68
CA ILE A 313 -21.01 11.04 0.22
C ILE A 313 -19.52 11.39 0.36
N THR A 314 -18.97 11.02 1.49
CA THR A 314 -17.54 11.23 1.77
C THR A 314 -16.73 10.13 1.12
N LEU A 315 -15.92 10.51 0.12
CA LEU A 315 -15.04 9.60 -0.62
C LEU A 315 -13.67 9.55 0.03
N PHE A 316 -12.94 8.46 -0.23
CA PHE A 316 -11.58 8.31 0.27
C PHE A 316 -10.60 7.83 -0.78
N SER A 317 -10.93 6.81 -1.56
CA SER A 317 -10.02 6.22 -2.53
C SER A 317 -10.70 5.93 -3.86
N ILE A 318 -9.91 5.89 -4.91
CA ILE A 318 -10.29 5.32 -6.20
C ILE A 318 -9.29 4.22 -6.56
N TYR A 319 -9.81 3.13 -7.08
CA TYR A 319 -9.05 1.98 -7.51
C TYR A 319 -9.50 1.56 -8.92
N LYS A 320 -8.55 1.15 -9.73
CA LYS A 320 -8.78 0.57 -11.04
C LYS A 320 -8.46 -0.91 -11.00
N ASP A 321 -9.43 -1.76 -11.31
CA ASP A 321 -9.28 -3.20 -11.30
C ASP A 321 -8.61 -3.75 -12.57
N ASN A 322 -8.42 -5.07 -12.63
CA ASN A 322 -7.77 -5.76 -13.75
C ASN A 322 -8.55 -5.67 -15.07
N ASN A 323 -9.85 -5.33 -15.02
CA ASN A 323 -10.71 -5.12 -16.17
C ASN A 323 -10.81 -3.65 -16.58
N ASP A 324 -10.08 -2.75 -15.88
CA ASP A 324 -10.15 -1.30 -16.02
C ASP A 324 -11.46 -0.68 -15.50
N ASP A 325 -12.19 -1.42 -14.67
CA ASP A 325 -13.36 -0.88 -13.98
C ASP A 325 -12.90 -0.05 -12.78
N LEU A 326 -13.60 1.05 -12.52
CA LEU A 326 -13.26 1.97 -11.44
C LEU A 326 -14.11 1.72 -10.21
N TRP A 327 -13.46 1.73 -9.06
CA TRP A 327 -14.05 1.50 -7.76
C TRP A 327 -13.75 2.65 -6.82
N LEU A 328 -14.68 2.98 -5.94
CA LEU A 328 -14.48 3.96 -4.88
C LEU A 328 -14.60 3.30 -3.51
N GLY A 329 -13.71 3.72 -2.62
CA GLY A 329 -13.84 3.53 -1.20
C GLY A 329 -14.46 4.77 -0.55
N THR A 330 -15.33 4.57 0.46
CA THR A 330 -16.07 5.63 1.13
C THR A 330 -15.98 5.53 2.65
N HIS A 331 -16.17 6.65 3.34
CA HIS A 331 -16.15 6.68 4.80
C HIS A 331 -17.35 5.97 5.46
N GLU A 332 -18.53 6.04 4.85
CA GLU A 332 -19.75 5.62 5.54
C GLU A 332 -20.75 4.86 4.65
N ASN A 333 -20.45 4.72 3.35
CA ASN A 333 -21.44 4.24 2.38
C ASN A 333 -21.05 2.94 1.67
N GLY A 334 -20.00 2.25 2.12
CA GLY A 334 -19.50 1.04 1.49
C GLY A 334 -18.60 1.32 0.28
N ALA A 335 -18.61 0.45 -0.71
CA ALA A 335 -17.89 0.63 -1.96
C ALA A 335 -18.83 0.99 -3.11
N TYR A 336 -18.32 1.73 -4.11
CA TYR A 336 -19.04 2.09 -5.32
C TYR A 336 -18.26 1.64 -6.55
N LYS A 337 -18.98 1.30 -7.61
CA LYS A 337 -18.40 0.91 -8.90
C LYS A 337 -18.92 1.81 -10.00
N PHE A 338 -18.05 2.20 -10.94
CA PHE A 338 -18.44 2.98 -12.10
C PHE A 338 -19.12 2.11 -13.15
N ASN A 339 -20.32 2.50 -13.60
CA ASN A 339 -21.08 1.78 -14.61
C ASN A 339 -20.90 2.33 -16.02
N GLY A 340 -19.99 3.29 -16.23
CA GLY A 340 -19.78 4.01 -17.48
C GLY A 340 -20.40 5.40 -17.51
N THR A 341 -21.36 5.70 -16.64
CA THR A 341 -22.06 6.99 -16.55
C THR A 341 -22.06 7.58 -15.15
N ALA A 342 -22.14 6.76 -14.13
CA ALA A 342 -22.18 7.15 -12.73
C ALA A 342 -21.49 6.09 -11.84
N PHE A 343 -21.19 6.47 -10.62
CA PHE A 343 -20.77 5.54 -9.58
C PHE A 343 -22.01 5.03 -8.82
N GLU A 344 -22.18 3.73 -8.79
CA GLU A 344 -23.29 3.05 -8.11
C GLU A 344 -22.78 2.23 -6.94
N LYS A 345 -23.56 2.18 -5.86
CA LYS A 345 -23.22 1.39 -4.69
C LYS A 345 -23.10 -0.07 -5.06
N PHE A 346 -21.98 -0.69 -4.66
CA PHE A 346 -21.78 -2.10 -4.85
C PHE A 346 -22.73 -2.89 -3.95
N ALA A 347 -23.55 -3.73 -4.58
CA ALA A 347 -24.37 -4.74 -3.94
C ALA A 347 -23.97 -6.11 -4.50
N LYS A 348 -23.83 -7.08 -3.58
CA LYS A 348 -23.51 -8.46 -3.95
C LYS A 348 -24.72 -9.13 -4.58
#